data_875e3397f49c535a8a575a08bb8d8338
#
_entry.id   875e3397f49c535a8a575a08bb8d8338
#
_cell.length_a   1.000
_cell.length_b   1.000
_cell.length_c   1.000
_cell.angle_alpha   90.00
_cell.angle_beta   90.00
_cell.angle_gamma   90.00
#
_symmetry.space_group_name_H-M   'P 1'
#
loop_
_entity.id
_entity.type
_entity.pdbx_description
1 polymer ?
#
loop_
_entity_poly.entity_id
_entity_poly.type
_entity_poly.pdbx_seq_one_letter_code
_entity_poly.pdbx_strand_id
1 'polypeptide(L)'
;MTNCNQKELGFPSFDRRKIEANFAGGDVSSDGGIMLLREADRRLGLVKALDGVLPDSRDPALVTHRQVDLLRQRIYGLALGYEDLNDHDTLRHDLVWQRAVERGDALASSPTLCRLEQRVDRKAALAFHQVLIEQFIASFKEAPTELILDFDATDDRVPGHQEGRHFHGYYGDWCFLPLYVFCGEQLLVSYLRPSNIDAAHHAWAILKLLTLGLREAWPQVRLILRADSGFCRWKMLNWCEWASVDYINRPGPELTPGSDGLCADGRG
;
A
#
# COMPACT_ATOMS: atom_id res chain seq x y z
N MET A 1 28.97 -28.41 28.37
CA MET A 1 28.89 -26.93 28.34
C MET A 1 30.28 -26.41 28.07
N THR A 2 30.59 -26.04 26.85
CA THR A 2 31.85 -25.43 26.45
C THR A 2 31.87 -23.98 26.87
N ASN A 3 32.65 -23.64 27.89
CA ASN A 3 32.83 -22.26 28.32
C ASN A 3 33.72 -21.55 27.27
N CYS A 4 33.14 -20.92 26.30
CA CYS A 4 33.87 -20.12 25.29
C CYS A 4 34.16 -18.73 25.88
N ASN A 5 35.21 -18.69 26.73
CA ASN A 5 35.68 -17.45 27.37
C ASN A 5 36.72 -16.71 26.50
N GLN A 6 36.79 -17.00 25.21
CA GLN A 6 37.72 -16.33 24.30
C GLN A 6 37.09 -15.01 23.85
N LYS A 7 37.49 -13.90 24.47
CA LYS A 7 37.04 -12.54 24.16
C LYS A 7 37.58 -12.00 22.83
N GLU A 8 38.68 -12.60 22.34
CA GLU A 8 39.36 -12.19 21.12
C GLU A 8 39.76 -13.41 20.30
N LEU A 9 39.55 -13.38 19.02
CA LEU A 9 39.99 -14.36 18.03
C LEU A 9 41.19 -13.77 17.28
N GLY A 10 42.37 -14.38 17.46
CA GLY A 10 43.58 -14.02 16.73
C GLY A 10 43.64 -14.78 15.40
N PHE A 11 43.94 -14.08 14.33
CA PHE A 11 44.18 -14.66 13.01
C PHE A 11 45.63 -14.46 12.57
N PRO A 12 46.15 -15.26 11.62
CA PRO A 12 47.43 -15.00 11.01
C PRO A 12 47.53 -13.59 10.49
N SER A 13 48.64 -12.91 10.78
CA SER A 13 48.89 -11.58 10.29
C SER A 13 48.98 -11.57 8.76
N PHE A 14 48.43 -10.54 8.13
CA PHE A 14 48.64 -10.27 6.71
C PHE A 14 49.64 -9.11 6.58
N ASP A 15 50.78 -9.40 6.01
CA ASP A 15 51.93 -8.48 5.98
C ASP A 15 52.34 -8.04 7.42
N ARG A 16 52.36 -6.72 7.63
CA ARG A 16 52.65 -6.08 8.93
C ARG A 16 51.38 -5.78 9.75
N ARG A 17 50.22 -6.23 9.29
CA ARG A 17 48.91 -5.92 9.94
C ARG A 17 48.48 -7.11 10.78
N LYS A 18 48.26 -6.88 12.05
CA LYS A 18 47.62 -7.82 12.97
C LYS A 18 46.13 -7.86 12.63
N ILE A 19 45.57 -9.06 12.56
CA ILE A 19 44.15 -9.29 12.37
C ILE A 19 43.57 -9.83 13.66
N GLU A 20 42.64 -9.13 14.24
CA GLU A 20 41.92 -9.53 15.46
C GLU A 20 40.41 -9.41 15.20
N ALA A 21 39.62 -10.34 15.78
CA ALA A 21 38.17 -10.21 15.81
C ALA A 21 37.70 -10.44 17.24
N ASN A 22 36.69 -9.74 17.65
CA ASN A 22 36.02 -9.92 18.92
C ASN A 22 34.50 -9.70 18.79
N PHE A 23 33.77 -10.04 19.81
CA PHE A 23 32.32 -9.87 19.88
C PHE A 23 31.91 -8.67 20.74
N ALA A 24 32.76 -7.65 20.86
CA ALA A 24 32.53 -6.46 21.67
C ALA A 24 31.90 -5.29 20.87
N GLY A 25 31.40 -5.54 19.67
CA GLY A 25 30.90 -4.53 18.77
C GLY A 25 29.58 -3.87 19.17
N GLY A 26 28.92 -4.35 20.23
CA GLY A 26 27.59 -3.87 20.62
C GLY A 26 26.46 -4.33 19.68
N ASP A 27 25.29 -3.75 19.86
CA ASP A 27 24.12 -4.06 19.03
C ASP A 27 24.24 -3.35 17.69
N VAL A 28 24.01 -4.09 16.59
CA VAL A 28 24.06 -3.59 15.22
C VAL A 28 22.71 -3.83 14.57
N SER A 29 22.19 -2.82 13.86
CA SER A 29 21.00 -2.94 13.01
C SER A 29 21.37 -2.73 11.56
N SER A 30 20.81 -3.56 10.66
CA SER A 30 20.88 -3.38 9.21
C SER A 30 19.92 -2.30 8.70
N ASP A 31 18.89 -1.96 9.50
CA ASP A 31 17.72 -1.19 9.09
C ASP A 31 17.77 0.29 9.50
N GLY A 32 18.96 0.90 9.52
CA GLY A 32 19.10 2.32 9.87
C GLY A 32 18.20 3.28 9.10
N GLY A 33 17.80 2.90 7.88
CA GLY A 33 16.86 3.64 7.05
C GLY A 33 15.45 3.80 7.65
N ILE A 34 15.05 2.94 8.59
CA ILE A 34 13.74 3.04 9.28
C ILE A 34 13.56 4.38 10.00
N MET A 35 14.66 5.02 10.44
CA MET A 35 14.60 6.33 11.09
C MET A 35 14.16 7.43 10.12
N LEU A 36 14.43 7.29 8.82
CA LEU A 36 13.93 8.20 7.78
C LEU A 36 12.42 8.02 7.58
N LEU A 37 11.94 6.78 7.58
CA LEU A 37 10.50 6.48 7.53
C LEU A 37 9.76 7.09 8.73
N ARG A 38 10.31 6.93 9.93
CA ARG A 38 9.76 7.55 11.14
C ARG A 38 9.66 9.07 10.99
N GLU A 39 10.71 9.71 10.49
CA GLU A 39 10.71 11.18 10.33
C GLU A 39 9.72 11.61 9.25
N ALA A 40 9.61 10.87 8.16
CA ALA A 40 8.60 11.11 7.12
C ALA A 40 7.17 10.97 7.69
N ASP A 41 6.89 9.88 8.42
CA ASP A 41 5.59 9.66 9.07
C ASP A 41 5.25 10.77 10.08
N ARG A 42 6.23 11.23 10.87
CA ARG A 42 6.02 12.34 11.82
C ARG A 42 5.63 13.64 11.12
N ARG A 43 6.17 13.91 9.94
CA ARG A 43 5.82 15.09 9.14
C ARG A 43 4.47 14.96 8.45
N LEU A 44 4.18 13.79 7.90
CA LEU A 44 2.94 13.52 7.18
C LEU A 44 1.77 13.26 8.14
N GLY A 45 2.03 12.65 9.30
CA GLY A 45 1.00 12.21 10.22
C GLY A 45 0.17 11.04 9.70
N LEU A 46 0.67 10.32 8.68
CA LEU A 46 -0.09 9.28 7.97
C LEU A 46 -0.53 8.15 8.89
N VAL A 47 0.40 7.55 9.63
CA VAL A 47 0.06 6.41 10.51
C VAL A 47 -0.90 6.84 11.61
N LYS A 48 -0.77 8.06 12.13
CA LYS A 48 -1.72 8.60 13.11
C LYS A 48 -3.11 8.80 12.52
N ALA A 49 -3.22 9.25 11.28
CA ALA A 49 -4.49 9.40 10.58
C ALA A 49 -5.15 8.03 10.33
N LEU A 50 -4.38 7.02 9.91
CA LEU A 50 -4.85 5.65 9.75
C LEU A 50 -5.31 5.03 11.09
N ASP A 51 -4.59 5.28 12.17
CA ASP A 51 -4.98 4.86 13.54
C ASP A 51 -6.34 5.45 13.94
N GLY A 52 -6.56 6.72 13.60
CA GLY A 52 -7.81 7.43 13.94
C GLY A 52 -9.06 6.88 13.24
N VAL A 53 -8.92 6.21 12.10
CA VAL A 53 -10.04 5.66 11.33
C VAL A 53 -10.22 4.15 11.46
N LEU A 54 -9.23 3.44 12.01
CA LEU A 54 -9.31 2.00 12.26
C LEU A 54 -9.92 1.74 13.64
N PRO A 55 -11.09 1.09 13.74
CA PRO A 55 -11.69 0.79 15.04
C PRO A 55 -10.83 -0.17 15.87
N ASP A 56 -10.63 0.13 17.14
CA ASP A 56 -9.97 -0.75 18.10
C ASP A 56 -10.97 -1.24 19.15
N SER A 57 -11.41 -2.48 19.03
CA SER A 57 -12.36 -3.11 19.95
C SER A 57 -11.70 -3.82 21.12
N ARG A 58 -10.38 -3.73 21.27
CA ARG A 58 -9.66 -4.36 22.38
C ARG A 58 -9.92 -3.65 23.70
N ASP A 59 -9.94 -4.41 24.78
CA ASP A 59 -10.03 -3.85 26.13
C ASP A 59 -8.74 -3.03 26.43
N PRO A 60 -8.82 -1.72 26.66
CA PRO A 60 -7.65 -0.89 26.93
C PRO A 60 -6.78 -1.36 28.11
N ALA A 61 -7.39 -2.02 29.11
CA ALA A 61 -6.68 -2.55 30.28
C ALA A 61 -5.78 -3.74 29.93
N LEU A 62 -6.03 -4.43 28.81
CA LEU A 62 -5.29 -5.61 28.35
C LEU A 62 -4.39 -5.34 27.15
N VAL A 63 -4.34 -4.10 26.66
CA VAL A 63 -3.54 -3.71 25.50
C VAL A 63 -2.08 -3.53 25.90
N THR A 64 -1.20 -4.43 25.48
CA THR A 64 0.25 -4.29 25.61
C THR A 64 0.85 -3.39 24.54
N HIS A 65 0.36 -3.51 23.29
CA HIS A 65 0.83 -2.73 22.15
C HIS A 65 -0.33 -1.87 21.63
N ARG A 66 -0.16 -0.53 21.66
CA ARG A 66 -1.16 0.40 21.12
C ARG A 66 -1.34 0.16 19.63
N GLN A 67 -2.51 0.44 19.10
CA GLN A 67 -2.81 0.24 17.68
C GLN A 67 -1.87 1.03 16.77
N VAL A 68 -1.58 2.28 17.11
CA VAL A 68 -0.62 3.11 16.36
C VAL A 68 0.77 2.50 16.29
N ASP A 69 1.23 1.83 17.37
CA ASP A 69 2.54 1.15 17.41
C ASP A 69 2.54 -0.08 16.47
N LEU A 70 1.43 -0.83 16.45
CA LEU A 70 1.25 -1.96 15.53
C LEU A 70 1.23 -1.50 14.06
N LEU A 71 0.52 -0.42 13.76
CA LEU A 71 0.47 0.16 12.42
C LEU A 71 1.85 0.65 11.98
N ARG A 72 2.59 1.39 12.83
CA ARG A 72 3.97 1.80 12.52
C ARG A 72 4.86 0.61 12.23
N GLN A 73 4.85 -0.37 13.12
CA GLN A 73 5.66 -1.57 12.96
C GLN A 73 5.38 -2.28 11.63
N ARG A 74 4.11 -2.43 11.27
CA ARG A 74 3.73 -3.13 10.04
C ARG A 74 4.02 -2.31 8.78
N ILE A 75 3.63 -1.02 8.76
CA ILE A 75 3.83 -0.13 7.60
C ILE A 75 5.33 0.08 7.34
N TYR A 76 6.13 0.30 8.39
CA TYR A 76 7.58 0.45 8.22
C TYR A 76 8.22 -0.86 7.74
N GLY A 77 7.71 -2.02 8.22
CA GLY A 77 8.16 -3.33 7.76
C GLY A 77 7.94 -3.50 6.26
N LEU A 78 6.73 -3.25 5.80
CA LEU A 78 6.40 -3.32 4.37
C LEU A 78 7.27 -2.36 3.54
N ALA A 79 7.48 -1.14 4.01
CA ALA A 79 8.31 -0.14 3.32
C ALA A 79 9.81 -0.52 3.25
N LEU A 80 10.28 -1.38 4.16
CA LEU A 80 11.65 -1.92 4.17
C LEU A 80 11.77 -3.28 3.47
N GLY A 81 10.66 -3.83 2.93
CA GLY A 81 10.66 -5.10 2.21
C GLY A 81 10.40 -6.32 3.09
N TYR A 82 10.01 -6.16 4.35
CA TYR A 82 9.61 -7.25 5.23
C TYR A 82 8.11 -7.56 5.07
N GLU A 83 7.77 -8.29 4.04
CA GLU A 83 6.39 -8.67 3.72
C GLU A 83 5.87 -9.75 4.66
N ASP A 84 6.72 -10.72 5.04
CA ASP A 84 6.36 -11.82 5.92
C ASP A 84 6.25 -11.34 7.38
N LEU A 85 5.12 -11.65 8.01
CA LEU A 85 4.91 -11.34 9.43
C LEU A 85 5.91 -12.05 10.34
N ASN A 86 6.44 -13.20 9.94
CA ASN A 86 7.41 -13.95 10.75
C ASN A 86 8.73 -13.19 10.94
N ASP A 87 9.11 -12.30 10.02
CA ASP A 87 10.29 -11.45 10.16
C ASP A 87 10.20 -10.58 11.42
N HIS A 88 9.00 -10.17 11.77
CA HIS A 88 8.76 -9.36 12.95
C HIS A 88 9.07 -10.07 14.27
N ASP A 89 9.16 -11.40 14.31
CA ASP A 89 9.58 -12.11 15.53
C ASP A 89 11.08 -11.90 15.84
N THR A 90 11.88 -11.57 14.83
CA THR A 90 13.26 -11.13 14.98
C THR A 90 13.36 -9.61 15.15
N LEU A 91 12.72 -8.85 14.27
CA LEU A 91 12.78 -7.38 14.22
C LEU A 91 12.26 -6.72 15.51
N ARG A 92 11.33 -7.36 16.23
CA ARG A 92 10.78 -6.85 17.49
C ARG A 92 11.82 -6.61 18.58
N HIS A 93 12.98 -7.26 18.50
CA HIS A 93 14.07 -7.15 19.44
C HIS A 93 15.15 -6.18 19.01
N ASP A 94 15.11 -5.69 17.77
CA ASP A 94 16.06 -4.71 17.26
C ASP A 94 15.82 -3.33 17.88
N LEU A 95 16.89 -2.74 18.43
CA LEU A 95 16.80 -1.45 19.12
C LEU A 95 16.42 -0.29 18.22
N VAL A 96 16.85 -0.29 16.95
CA VAL A 96 16.53 0.77 16.01
C VAL A 96 15.05 0.71 15.63
N TRP A 97 14.51 -0.50 15.44
CA TRP A 97 13.08 -0.71 15.23
C TRP A 97 12.23 -0.24 16.42
N GLN A 98 12.64 -0.59 17.65
CA GLN A 98 11.95 -0.13 18.86
C GLN A 98 11.92 1.40 18.92
N ARG A 99 13.03 2.07 18.60
CA ARG A 99 13.12 3.54 18.58
C ARG A 99 12.32 4.16 17.44
N ALA A 100 12.28 3.53 16.28
CA ALA A 100 11.46 3.99 15.15
C ALA A 100 9.96 3.94 15.46
N VAL A 101 9.50 2.88 16.13
CA VAL A 101 8.12 2.72 16.59
C VAL A 101 7.82 3.52 17.87
N GLU A 102 8.83 4.19 18.46
CA GLU A 102 8.73 4.99 19.69
C GLU A 102 8.43 4.14 20.95
N ARG A 103 9.02 2.95 21.02
CA ARG A 103 8.97 2.07 22.19
C ARG A 103 10.33 1.85 22.82
N GLY A 104 10.33 1.47 24.09
CA GLY A 104 11.55 1.15 24.86
C GLY A 104 11.72 -0.36 25.11
N ASP A 105 10.76 -1.17 24.72
CA ASP A 105 10.67 -2.61 24.96
C ASP A 105 10.37 -3.36 23.65
N ALA A 106 10.34 -4.69 23.72
CA ALA A 106 10.08 -5.52 22.54
C ALA A 106 8.75 -5.14 21.85
N LEU A 107 8.79 -5.07 20.51
CA LEU A 107 7.64 -4.78 19.69
C LEU A 107 6.69 -5.99 19.62
N ALA A 108 5.60 -5.86 18.87
CA ALA A 108 4.61 -6.91 18.72
C ALA A 108 5.17 -8.13 17.96
N SER A 109 4.73 -9.31 18.35
CA SER A 109 5.02 -10.57 17.65
C SER A 109 4.18 -10.74 16.39
N SER A 110 4.60 -11.65 15.49
CA SER A 110 3.89 -11.98 14.26
C SER A 110 2.39 -12.32 14.48
N PRO A 111 1.99 -13.14 15.50
CA PRO A 111 0.57 -13.39 15.75
C PRO A 111 -0.22 -12.15 16.17
N THR A 112 0.43 -11.15 16.78
CA THR A 112 -0.23 -9.90 17.18
C THR A 112 -0.47 -9.01 15.97
N LEU A 113 0.47 -8.94 15.05
CA LEU A 113 0.33 -8.22 13.77
C LEU A 113 -0.68 -8.92 12.85
N CYS A 114 -0.70 -10.25 12.81
CA CYS A 114 -1.72 -11.01 12.09
C CYS A 114 -3.13 -10.66 12.58
N ARG A 115 -3.34 -10.58 13.90
CA ARG A 115 -4.62 -10.13 14.46
C ARG A 115 -4.96 -8.67 14.12
N LEU A 116 -3.97 -7.80 13.95
CA LEU A 116 -4.21 -6.44 13.44
C LEU A 116 -4.75 -6.49 12.02
N GLU A 117 -4.09 -7.22 11.11
CA GLU A 117 -4.48 -7.33 9.70
C GLU A 117 -5.90 -7.93 9.56
N GLN A 118 -6.21 -8.96 10.34
CA GLN A 118 -7.53 -9.60 10.34
C GLN A 118 -8.67 -8.70 10.84
N ARG A 119 -8.38 -7.59 11.52
CA ARG A 119 -9.39 -6.61 11.94
C ARG A 119 -9.77 -5.62 10.86
N VAL A 120 -8.95 -5.52 9.81
CA VAL A 120 -9.21 -4.59 8.69
C VAL A 120 -10.32 -5.17 7.83
N ASP A 121 -11.50 -4.60 7.96
CA ASP A 121 -12.65 -4.93 7.13
C ASP A 121 -12.77 -3.97 5.93
N ARG A 122 -13.80 -4.17 5.11
CA ARG A 122 -14.07 -3.31 3.94
C ARG A 122 -14.30 -1.85 4.33
N LYS A 123 -14.88 -1.56 5.50
CA LYS A 123 -15.11 -0.18 5.95
C LYS A 123 -13.79 0.48 6.30
N ALA A 124 -12.92 -0.23 7.02
CA ALA A 124 -11.58 0.26 7.34
C ALA A 124 -10.76 0.51 6.07
N ALA A 125 -10.82 -0.40 5.09
CA ALA A 125 -10.15 -0.20 3.80
C ALA A 125 -10.64 1.05 3.07
N LEU A 126 -11.95 1.32 3.05
CA LEU A 126 -12.50 2.55 2.48
C LEU A 126 -12.07 3.79 3.26
N ALA A 127 -12.04 3.72 4.60
CA ALA A 127 -11.57 4.82 5.43
C ALA A 127 -10.08 5.12 5.21
N PHE A 128 -9.26 4.09 4.97
CA PHE A 128 -7.86 4.27 4.61
C PHE A 128 -7.69 5.00 3.27
N HIS A 129 -8.50 4.69 2.25
CA HIS A 129 -8.50 5.46 1.00
C HIS A 129 -8.89 6.92 1.22
N GLN A 130 -9.87 7.17 2.09
CA GLN A 130 -10.24 8.54 2.45
C GLN A 130 -9.07 9.29 3.09
N VAL A 131 -8.31 8.65 3.99
CA VAL A 131 -7.09 9.24 4.56
C VAL A 131 -6.06 9.58 3.48
N LEU A 132 -5.84 8.70 2.49
CA LEU A 132 -4.92 8.99 1.39
C LEU A 132 -5.36 10.20 0.57
N ILE A 133 -6.66 10.32 0.27
CA ILE A 133 -7.23 11.46 -0.45
C ILE A 133 -7.10 12.76 0.36
N GLU A 134 -7.36 12.71 1.65
CA GLU A 134 -7.19 13.86 2.55
C GLU A 134 -5.74 14.32 2.64
N GLN A 135 -4.78 13.37 2.74
CA GLN A 135 -3.36 13.66 2.70
C GLN A 135 -2.95 14.28 1.35
N PHE A 136 -3.48 13.75 0.24
CA PHE A 136 -3.27 14.31 -1.08
C PHE A 136 -3.75 15.76 -1.15
N ILE A 137 -4.99 16.03 -0.72
CA ILE A 137 -5.55 17.39 -0.72
C ILE A 137 -4.71 18.33 0.17
N ALA A 138 -4.32 17.87 1.36
CA ALA A 138 -3.51 18.65 2.30
C ALA A 138 -2.08 18.93 1.81
N SER A 139 -1.57 18.18 0.83
CA SER A 139 -0.24 18.39 0.25
C SER A 139 -0.15 19.65 -0.62
N PHE A 140 -1.29 20.18 -1.06
CA PHE A 140 -1.34 21.36 -1.91
C PHE A 140 -1.47 22.63 -1.06
N LYS A 141 -0.60 23.60 -1.33
CA LYS A 141 -0.68 24.94 -0.71
C LYS A 141 -1.76 25.81 -1.32
N GLU A 142 -2.02 25.61 -2.62
CA GLU A 142 -3.02 26.34 -3.41
C GLU A 142 -3.83 25.33 -4.21
N ALA A 143 -5.06 25.68 -4.55
CA ALA A 143 -5.91 24.83 -5.37
C ALA A 143 -5.26 24.57 -6.75
N PRO A 144 -5.10 23.32 -7.17
CA PRO A 144 -4.56 23.00 -8.49
C PRO A 144 -5.57 23.40 -9.57
N THR A 145 -5.06 23.84 -10.72
CA THR A 145 -5.92 24.14 -11.88
C THR A 145 -6.36 22.87 -12.59
N GLU A 146 -5.53 21.83 -12.55
CA GLU A 146 -5.74 20.59 -13.28
C GLU A 146 -5.15 19.41 -12.48
N LEU A 147 -5.83 18.26 -12.52
CA LEU A 147 -5.37 16.98 -11.96
C LEU A 147 -5.59 15.88 -12.99
N ILE A 148 -4.55 15.06 -13.20
CA ILE A 148 -4.61 13.87 -14.05
C ILE A 148 -4.74 12.66 -13.14
N LEU A 149 -5.82 11.92 -13.28
CA LEU A 149 -6.08 10.68 -12.54
C LEU A 149 -5.71 9.49 -13.43
N ASP A 150 -4.63 8.81 -13.07
CA ASP A 150 -4.12 7.64 -13.77
C ASP A 150 -4.75 6.38 -13.23
N PHE A 151 -5.56 5.72 -14.05
CA PHE A 151 -6.17 4.44 -13.72
C PHE A 151 -5.38 3.32 -14.36
N ASP A 152 -4.92 2.39 -13.54
CA ASP A 152 -4.18 1.20 -13.96
C ASP A 152 -4.69 -0.05 -13.24
N ALA A 153 -4.80 -1.15 -14.00
CA ALA A 153 -5.10 -2.47 -13.47
C ALA A 153 -3.98 -3.41 -13.89
N THR A 154 -3.24 -3.91 -12.91
CA THR A 154 -2.11 -4.80 -13.15
C THR A 154 -2.34 -6.18 -12.54
N ASP A 155 -1.60 -7.19 -12.98
CA ASP A 155 -1.61 -8.49 -12.34
C ASP A 155 -0.75 -8.50 -11.07
N ASP A 156 -1.29 -9.09 -10.03
CA ASP A 156 -0.57 -9.41 -8.82
C ASP A 156 -0.53 -10.94 -8.69
N ARG A 157 0.60 -11.53 -9.10
CA ARG A 157 0.79 -12.97 -9.16
C ARG A 157 0.89 -13.57 -7.78
N VAL A 158 0.13 -14.62 -7.55
CA VAL A 158 0.03 -15.24 -6.23
C VAL A 158 0.53 -16.67 -6.27
N PRO A 159 1.68 -16.96 -5.67
CA PRO A 159 2.13 -18.33 -5.48
C PRO A 159 1.23 -19.08 -4.48
N GLY A 160 1.09 -20.40 -4.65
CA GLY A 160 0.29 -21.23 -3.75
C GLY A 160 -1.21 -21.15 -3.99
N HIS A 161 -2.04 -21.44 -2.99
CA HIS A 161 -3.50 -21.57 -3.06
C HIS A 161 -4.23 -20.51 -2.24
N GLN A 162 -3.94 -19.24 -2.51
CA GLN A 162 -4.61 -18.14 -1.80
C GLN A 162 -6.06 -18.02 -2.24
N GLU A 163 -6.97 -17.82 -1.29
CA GLU A 163 -8.39 -17.60 -1.55
C GLU A 163 -8.62 -16.32 -2.36
N GLY A 164 -9.53 -16.38 -3.34
CA GLY A 164 -9.89 -15.23 -4.18
C GLY A 164 -8.95 -14.98 -5.38
N ARG A 165 -7.85 -15.73 -5.53
CA ARG A 165 -7.06 -15.72 -6.77
C ARG A 165 -7.79 -16.47 -7.87
N HIS A 166 -7.66 -16.04 -9.10
CA HIS A 166 -8.18 -16.71 -10.28
C HIS A 166 -7.12 -16.77 -11.38
N PHE A 167 -7.30 -17.71 -12.31
CA PHE A 167 -6.47 -17.74 -13.51
C PHE A 167 -6.91 -16.64 -14.48
N HIS A 168 -5.98 -15.80 -14.89
CA HIS A 168 -6.24 -14.72 -15.82
C HIS A 168 -5.65 -15.04 -17.19
N GLY A 169 -6.52 -15.25 -18.20
CA GLY A 169 -6.10 -15.73 -19.51
C GLY A 169 -5.15 -14.79 -20.26
N TYR A 170 -5.24 -13.48 -20.07
CA TYR A 170 -4.35 -12.50 -20.70
C TYR A 170 -2.92 -12.57 -20.10
N TYR A 171 -2.81 -12.67 -18.77
CA TYR A 171 -1.51 -12.77 -18.09
C TYR A 171 -0.96 -14.20 -18.05
N GLY A 172 -1.80 -15.23 -18.28
CA GLY A 172 -1.41 -16.64 -18.27
C GLY A 172 -1.03 -17.17 -16.89
N ASP A 173 -1.50 -16.55 -15.80
CA ASP A 173 -1.13 -16.91 -14.45
C ASP A 173 -2.28 -16.79 -13.46
N TRP A 174 -2.08 -17.35 -12.26
CA TRP A 174 -2.98 -17.20 -11.11
C TRP A 174 -2.63 -15.91 -10.37
N CYS A 175 -3.55 -14.96 -10.37
CA CYS A 175 -3.29 -13.63 -9.82
C CYS A 175 -4.53 -13.00 -9.19
N PHE A 176 -4.34 -11.89 -8.49
CA PHE A 176 -5.33 -10.84 -8.29
C PHE A 176 -5.20 -9.80 -9.41
N LEU A 177 -6.19 -8.92 -9.50
CA LEU A 177 -6.20 -7.80 -10.47
C LEU A 177 -6.51 -6.49 -9.72
N PRO A 178 -5.55 -5.99 -8.91
CA PRO A 178 -5.74 -4.72 -8.22
C PRO A 178 -5.95 -3.57 -9.19
N LEU A 179 -6.73 -2.58 -8.76
CA LEU A 179 -6.89 -1.31 -9.44
C LEU A 179 -6.19 -0.23 -8.64
N TYR A 180 -5.26 0.43 -9.27
CA TYR A 180 -4.58 1.60 -8.72
C TYR A 180 -5.07 2.87 -9.36
N VAL A 181 -5.15 3.94 -8.58
CA VAL A 181 -5.35 5.30 -9.09
C VAL A 181 -4.29 6.21 -8.52
N PHE A 182 -3.53 6.81 -9.40
CA PHE A 182 -2.50 7.79 -9.04
C PHE A 182 -2.88 9.19 -9.53
N CYS A 183 -2.35 10.20 -8.86
CA CYS A 183 -2.26 11.56 -9.39
C CYS A 183 -0.80 12.02 -9.28
N GLY A 184 -0.10 12.08 -10.40
CA GLY A 184 1.35 12.20 -10.42
C GLY A 184 2.01 11.02 -9.71
N GLU A 185 2.79 11.28 -8.68
CA GLU A 185 3.46 10.24 -7.88
C GLU A 185 2.66 9.81 -6.64
N GLN A 186 1.48 10.41 -6.40
CA GLN A 186 0.69 10.14 -5.20
C GLN A 186 -0.39 9.09 -5.46
N LEU A 187 -0.39 8.03 -4.65
CA LEU A 187 -1.41 6.98 -4.67
C LEU A 187 -2.68 7.47 -3.98
N LEU A 188 -3.81 7.46 -4.70
CA LEU A 188 -5.13 7.80 -4.17
C LEU A 188 -5.96 6.56 -3.84
N VAL A 189 -5.85 5.53 -4.67
CA VAL A 189 -6.62 4.29 -4.50
C VAL A 189 -5.73 3.08 -4.79
N SER A 190 -5.80 2.09 -3.91
CA SER A 190 -5.27 0.74 -4.10
C SER A 190 -6.37 -0.26 -3.76
N TYR A 191 -7.04 -0.79 -4.78
CA TYR A 191 -8.22 -1.63 -4.58
C TYR A 191 -7.96 -3.04 -5.08
N LEU A 192 -7.73 -3.97 -4.12
CA LEU A 192 -7.53 -5.39 -4.42
C LEU A 192 -8.82 -6.02 -4.96
N ARG A 193 -8.71 -6.73 -6.08
CA ARG A 193 -9.82 -7.38 -6.78
C ARG A 193 -9.42 -8.78 -7.24
N PRO A 194 -10.37 -9.72 -7.31
CA PRO A 194 -10.12 -10.99 -7.98
C PRO A 194 -9.86 -10.76 -9.47
N SER A 195 -9.08 -11.63 -10.10
CA SER A 195 -8.71 -11.47 -11.51
C SER A 195 -9.72 -12.02 -12.52
N ASN A 196 -10.82 -12.62 -12.05
CA ASN A 196 -11.90 -13.11 -12.92
C ASN A 196 -12.93 -12.04 -13.31
N ILE A 197 -12.53 -10.77 -13.27
CA ILE A 197 -13.36 -9.62 -13.61
C ILE A 197 -12.71 -8.78 -14.71
N ASP A 198 -13.49 -7.94 -15.36
CA ASP A 198 -12.99 -6.96 -16.33
C ASP A 198 -12.09 -5.90 -15.67
N ALA A 199 -11.03 -5.46 -16.35
CA ALA A 199 -10.10 -4.45 -15.83
C ALA A 199 -10.80 -3.14 -15.43
N ALA A 200 -11.83 -2.71 -16.18
CA ALA A 200 -12.62 -1.53 -15.87
C ALA A 200 -13.69 -1.76 -14.79
N HIS A 201 -13.82 -2.98 -14.25
CA HIS A 201 -14.81 -3.24 -13.21
C HIS A 201 -14.56 -2.37 -11.99
N HIS A 202 -15.57 -1.72 -11.44
CA HIS A 202 -15.52 -0.71 -10.37
C HIS A 202 -14.86 0.63 -10.73
N ALA A 203 -14.11 0.76 -11.84
CA ALA A 203 -13.38 1.99 -12.18
C ALA A 203 -14.31 3.22 -12.29
N TRP A 204 -15.48 3.05 -12.90
CA TRP A 204 -16.48 4.13 -12.97
C TRP A 204 -16.93 4.62 -11.59
N ALA A 205 -17.19 3.71 -10.65
CA ALA A 205 -17.64 4.08 -9.30
C ALA A 205 -16.53 4.80 -8.52
N ILE A 206 -15.30 4.34 -8.67
CA ILE A 206 -14.10 4.94 -8.05
C ILE A 206 -13.87 6.34 -8.64
N LEU A 207 -13.90 6.48 -9.96
CA LEU A 207 -13.76 7.78 -10.63
C LEU A 207 -14.83 8.78 -10.14
N LYS A 208 -16.08 8.32 -10.01
CA LYS A 208 -17.16 9.15 -9.48
C LYS A 208 -16.89 9.64 -8.07
N LEU A 209 -16.46 8.74 -7.17
CA LEU A 209 -16.16 9.10 -5.77
C LEU A 209 -14.98 10.07 -5.69
N LEU A 210 -13.91 9.83 -6.44
CA LEU A 210 -12.76 10.73 -6.51
C LEU A 210 -13.15 12.11 -7.05
N THR A 211 -13.91 12.16 -8.15
CA THR A 211 -14.38 13.43 -8.73
C THR A 211 -15.20 14.24 -7.74
N LEU A 212 -16.12 13.60 -7.02
CA LEU A 212 -16.94 14.28 -6.02
C LEU A 212 -16.08 14.81 -4.86
N GLY A 213 -15.20 13.99 -4.29
CA GLY A 213 -14.33 14.39 -3.18
C GLY A 213 -13.34 15.49 -3.57
N LEU A 214 -12.72 15.40 -4.75
CA LEU A 214 -11.76 16.41 -5.21
C LEU A 214 -12.46 17.74 -5.53
N ARG A 215 -13.67 17.71 -6.09
CA ARG A 215 -14.45 18.94 -6.36
C ARG A 215 -15.10 19.55 -5.12
N GLU A 216 -15.30 18.78 -4.07
CA GLU A 216 -15.67 19.33 -2.76
C GLU A 216 -14.55 20.23 -2.22
N ALA A 217 -13.30 19.78 -2.34
CA ALA A 217 -12.13 20.56 -1.93
C ALA A 217 -11.81 21.71 -2.92
N TRP A 218 -11.92 21.44 -4.22
CA TRP A 218 -11.58 22.37 -5.31
C TRP A 218 -12.65 22.39 -6.39
N PRO A 219 -13.71 23.21 -6.25
CA PRO A 219 -14.88 23.20 -7.13
C PRO A 219 -14.58 23.47 -8.61
N GLN A 220 -13.51 24.21 -8.91
CA GLN A 220 -13.11 24.60 -10.26
C GLN A 220 -12.00 23.76 -10.86
N VAL A 221 -11.55 22.70 -10.17
CA VAL A 221 -10.45 21.87 -10.66
C VAL A 221 -10.85 21.14 -11.93
N ARG A 222 -10.02 21.22 -12.95
CA ARG A 222 -10.13 20.41 -14.16
C ARG A 222 -9.63 18.99 -13.86
N LEU A 223 -10.47 18.00 -14.06
CA LEU A 223 -10.11 16.60 -13.87
C LEU A 223 -9.94 15.91 -15.22
N ILE A 224 -8.87 15.18 -15.38
CA ILE A 224 -8.55 14.41 -16.58
C ILE A 224 -8.36 12.95 -16.16
N LEU A 225 -9.19 12.07 -16.70
CA LEU A 225 -8.98 10.62 -16.62
C LEU A 225 -7.93 10.21 -17.64
N ARG A 226 -6.87 9.54 -17.19
CA ARG A 226 -5.91 8.86 -18.04
C ARG A 226 -5.95 7.37 -17.77
N ALA A 227 -6.14 6.55 -18.81
CA ALA A 227 -6.25 5.11 -18.69
C ALA A 227 -5.88 4.40 -20.00
N ASP A 228 -5.62 3.11 -19.94
CA ASP A 228 -5.43 2.30 -21.14
C ASP A 228 -6.77 1.94 -21.83
N SER A 229 -6.70 1.24 -22.95
CA SER A 229 -7.88 0.83 -23.72
C SER A 229 -8.80 -0.13 -22.94
N GLY A 230 -8.29 -0.82 -21.92
CA GLY A 230 -9.06 -1.70 -21.04
C GLY A 230 -10.15 -0.96 -20.26
N PHE A 231 -9.99 0.36 -20.08
CA PHE A 231 -10.97 1.21 -19.39
C PHE A 231 -11.94 1.94 -20.32
N CYS A 232 -11.81 1.80 -21.65
CA CYS A 232 -12.73 2.38 -22.63
C CYS A 232 -14.09 1.68 -22.56
N ARG A 233 -14.91 2.07 -21.60
CA ARG A 233 -16.28 1.55 -21.45
C ARG A 233 -17.28 2.67 -21.60
N TRP A 234 -18.30 2.46 -22.40
CA TRP A 234 -19.33 3.45 -22.69
C TRP A 234 -19.90 4.13 -21.44
N LYS A 235 -20.20 3.33 -20.41
CA LYS A 235 -20.71 3.85 -19.14
C LYS A 235 -19.76 4.85 -18.48
N MET A 236 -18.45 4.61 -18.54
CA MET A 236 -17.42 5.45 -17.93
C MET A 236 -17.26 6.75 -18.74
N LEU A 237 -17.13 6.63 -20.06
CA LEU A 237 -16.93 7.77 -20.94
C LEU A 237 -18.16 8.69 -20.95
N ASN A 238 -19.37 8.13 -21.06
CA ASN A 238 -20.61 8.90 -21.00
C ASN A 238 -20.78 9.64 -19.66
N TRP A 239 -20.31 9.04 -18.57
CA TRP A 239 -20.32 9.72 -17.28
C TRP A 239 -19.27 10.86 -17.24
N CYS A 240 -18.09 10.67 -17.83
CA CYS A 240 -17.07 11.72 -17.95
C CYS A 240 -17.64 12.97 -18.68
N GLU A 241 -18.32 12.76 -19.82
CA GLU A 241 -19.00 13.83 -20.57
C GLU A 241 -20.04 14.58 -19.69
N TRP A 242 -20.90 13.80 -19.03
CA TRP A 242 -21.92 14.38 -18.14
C TRP A 242 -21.32 15.14 -16.96
N ALA A 243 -20.22 14.62 -16.39
CA ALA A 243 -19.57 15.19 -15.21
C ALA A 243 -18.50 16.25 -15.57
N SER A 244 -18.30 16.57 -16.85
CA SER A 244 -17.22 17.45 -17.31
C SER A 244 -15.84 17.03 -16.79
N VAL A 245 -15.54 15.74 -16.92
CA VAL A 245 -14.23 15.16 -16.70
C VAL A 245 -13.64 14.85 -18.06
N ASP A 246 -12.51 15.46 -18.38
CA ASP A 246 -11.78 15.14 -19.62
C ASP A 246 -11.19 13.74 -19.54
N TYR A 247 -10.90 13.13 -20.69
CA TYR A 247 -10.26 11.82 -20.69
C TYR A 247 -9.27 11.65 -21.83
N ILE A 248 -8.20 10.91 -21.53
CA ILE A 248 -7.16 10.50 -22.47
C ILE A 248 -7.07 8.99 -22.39
N ASN A 249 -7.55 8.31 -23.42
CA ASN A 249 -7.45 6.88 -23.55
C ASN A 249 -6.45 6.53 -24.65
N ARG A 250 -5.54 5.59 -24.38
CA ARG A 250 -4.70 5.04 -25.44
C ARG A 250 -5.60 4.20 -26.35
N PRO A 251 -5.73 4.51 -27.66
CA PRO A 251 -6.53 3.66 -28.52
C PRO A 251 -5.92 2.26 -28.54
N GLY A 252 -6.76 1.26 -28.26
CA GLY A 252 -6.41 -0.14 -28.51
C GLY A 252 -6.29 -0.37 -30.02
N PRO A 253 -5.73 -1.51 -30.46
CA PRO A 253 -5.73 -1.86 -31.87
C PRO A 253 -7.19 -1.90 -32.36
N GLU A 254 -7.51 -0.89 -33.18
CA GLU A 254 -8.75 -0.68 -33.95
C GLU A 254 -10.06 -1.18 -33.34
N LEU A 255 -10.77 -0.27 -32.64
CA LEU A 255 -12.23 -0.29 -32.68
C LEU A 255 -12.63 0.14 -34.10
N THR A 256 -12.72 -0.80 -35.03
CA THR A 256 -13.38 -0.54 -36.31
C THR A 256 -14.86 -0.17 -36.03
N PRO A 257 -15.37 0.89 -36.61
CA PRO A 257 -16.80 1.19 -36.53
C PRO A 257 -17.55 0.01 -37.19
N GLY A 258 -18.17 -0.85 -36.43
CA GLY A 258 -18.89 -2.01 -36.96
C GLY A 258 -18.88 -3.29 -36.11
N SER A 259 -18.12 -3.37 -35.06
CA SER A 259 -18.20 -4.48 -34.11
C SER A 259 -19.05 -4.12 -32.89
N ASP A 260 -20.30 -3.74 -33.14
CA ASP A 260 -21.35 -3.77 -32.12
C ASP A 260 -21.64 -5.24 -31.79
N GLY A 261 -20.75 -5.82 -30.96
CA GLY A 261 -21.02 -7.05 -30.27
C GLY A 261 -22.19 -6.82 -29.33
N LEU A 262 -23.37 -7.22 -29.78
CA LEU A 262 -24.55 -7.40 -28.97
C LEU A 262 -24.20 -8.08 -27.66
N CYS A 263 -24.07 -7.30 -26.58
CA CYS A 263 -24.25 -7.81 -25.24
C CYS A 263 -25.72 -8.20 -25.11
N ALA A 264 -25.99 -9.50 -25.23
CA ALA A 264 -27.30 -10.06 -24.98
C ALA A 264 -27.76 -9.65 -23.58
N ASP A 265 -28.85 -8.89 -23.53
CA ASP A 265 -29.67 -8.65 -22.37
C ASP A 265 -30.14 -10.01 -21.80
N GLY A 266 -29.44 -10.49 -20.79
CA GLY A 266 -29.90 -11.61 -19.96
C GLY A 266 -30.93 -11.09 -18.97
N ARG A 267 -32.18 -10.94 -19.41
CA ARG A 267 -33.33 -10.98 -18.51
C ARG A 267 -33.60 -12.44 -18.18
N GLY A 268 -33.51 -12.79 -16.89
CA GLY A 268 -33.84 -14.07 -16.31
C GLY A 268 -33.57 -14.02 -14.82
#